data_c4348e092e2a2b3fa66705ed9960d9a4
#
_entry.id   c4348e092e2a2b3fa66705ed9960d9a4
#
_cell.length_a   1.000
_cell.length_b   1.000
_cell.length_c   1.000
_cell.angle_alpha   90.00
_cell.angle_beta   90.00
_cell.angle_gamma   90.00
#
_symmetry.space_group_name_H-M   'P 1'
#
loop_
_entity.id
_entity.type
_entity.pdbx_description
1 polymer ?
#
loop_
_entity_poly.entity_id
_entity_poly.type
_entity_poly.pdbx_seq_one_letter_code
_entity_poly.pdbx_strand_id
1 'polypeptide(L)'
;PGVNRVVKLGRIKGLKREPEVEVILGDGTETIHRENHCLFKLDVSKIMWSKGNTTERKRIAGLVEKRETVVDFFAGIGYFSIPIAVHSMVDKIYSIEINPTAYDYLCQNITLNDVSGKIKPLYGNCRELAPEGVADRVLMGYIGNTHHYLDVALKALKDEGGVIHYHESVPDKFKFIRPVNRVKEAANGFEVDILNKRIIKKYSPGVYHVVVDAWIRKE
;
A
#
# COMPACT_ATOMS: atom_id res chain seq x y z
N PRO A 1 15.05 20.39 21.73
CA PRO A 1 13.62 20.39 21.49
C PRO A 1 12.98 19.28 22.34
N GLY A 2 12.11 19.69 23.31
CA GLY A 2 11.45 18.75 24.19
C GLY A 2 10.38 17.94 23.47
N VAL A 3 10.10 16.72 23.95
CA VAL A 3 8.96 15.90 23.52
C VAL A 3 7.72 16.49 24.17
N ASN A 4 6.79 16.99 23.34
CA ASN A 4 5.56 17.65 23.83
C ASN A 4 4.37 16.69 23.88
N ARG A 5 4.47 15.49 23.25
CA ARG A 5 3.41 14.48 23.25
C ARG A 5 4.02 13.08 23.32
N VAL A 6 3.41 12.25 24.14
CA VAL A 6 3.75 10.82 24.24
C VAL A 6 2.47 10.02 24.25
N VAL A 7 2.37 9.05 23.35
CA VAL A 7 1.27 8.11 23.31
C VAL A 7 1.79 6.69 23.42
N LYS A 8 1.10 5.84 24.17
CA LYS A 8 1.34 4.42 24.21
C LYS A 8 0.43 3.73 23.23
N LEU A 9 1.01 3.01 22.29
CA LEU A 9 0.27 2.20 21.32
C LEU A 9 -0.03 0.82 21.90
N GLY A 10 -1.30 0.45 21.90
CA GLY A 10 -1.79 -0.87 22.27
C GLY A 10 -2.00 -1.78 21.07
N ARG A 11 -3.07 -2.59 21.10
CA ARG A 11 -3.42 -3.53 20.04
C ARG A 11 -4.09 -2.82 18.87
N ILE A 12 -3.96 -3.43 17.68
CA ILE A 12 -4.68 -2.97 16.48
C ILE A 12 -5.93 -3.83 16.33
N LYS A 13 -7.11 -3.20 16.21
CA LYS A 13 -8.42 -3.86 16.17
C LYS A 13 -9.10 -3.73 14.81
N GLY A 14 -9.89 -4.77 14.49
CA GLY A 14 -10.87 -4.80 13.40
C GLY A 14 -10.29 -4.70 11.99
N LEU A 15 -11.19 -4.75 11.01
CA LEU A 15 -10.86 -4.64 9.58
C LEU A 15 -10.30 -3.27 9.21
N LYS A 16 -10.74 -2.22 9.89
CA LYS A 16 -10.24 -0.84 9.70
C LYS A 16 -8.87 -0.61 10.31
N ARG A 17 -8.32 -1.60 11.06
CA ARG A 17 -6.99 -1.56 11.68
C ARG A 17 -6.79 -0.37 12.61
N GLU A 18 -7.78 -0.05 13.42
CA GLU A 18 -7.74 1.05 14.38
C GLU A 18 -6.83 0.69 15.57
N PRO A 19 -5.86 1.56 15.95
CA PRO A 19 -4.99 1.33 17.09
C PRO A 19 -5.69 1.68 18.41
N GLU A 20 -5.41 0.90 19.45
CA GLU A 20 -5.68 1.36 20.83
C GLU A 20 -4.57 2.34 21.24
N VAL A 21 -4.94 3.50 21.76
CA VAL A 21 -3.97 4.52 22.15
C VAL A 21 -4.31 5.06 23.55
N GLU A 22 -3.28 5.18 24.37
CA GLU A 22 -3.31 5.86 25.67
C GLU A 22 -2.41 7.10 25.59
N VAL A 23 -2.96 8.28 25.84
CA VAL A 23 -2.18 9.54 25.88
C VAL A 23 -1.47 9.60 27.24
N ILE A 24 -0.14 9.61 27.23
CA ILE A 24 0.69 9.67 28.44
C ILE A 24 1.09 11.13 28.77
N LEU A 25 1.33 11.95 27.73
CA LEU A 25 1.74 13.34 27.87
C LEU A 25 1.21 14.18 26.72
N GLY A 26 0.77 15.41 27.03
CA GLY A 26 0.31 16.39 26.07
C GLY A 26 -1.13 16.17 25.62
N ASP A 27 -1.62 17.04 24.72
CA ASP A 27 -2.99 17.05 24.24
C ASP A 27 -3.05 16.61 22.77
N GLY A 28 -4.05 15.76 22.46
CA GLY A 28 -4.34 15.29 21.10
C GLY A 28 -3.37 14.22 20.59
N THR A 29 -3.78 13.60 19.49
CA THR A 29 -3.10 12.46 18.88
C THR A 29 -2.77 12.69 17.39
N GLU A 30 -3.15 13.85 16.85
CA GLU A 30 -2.85 14.24 15.47
C GLU A 30 -1.40 14.75 15.35
N THR A 31 -0.68 14.31 14.31
CA THR A 31 0.70 14.70 14.05
C THR A 31 1.01 14.70 12.56
N ILE A 32 2.12 15.35 12.19
CA ILE A 32 2.71 15.24 10.85
C ILE A 32 4.01 14.47 10.98
N HIS A 33 4.01 13.25 10.42
CA HIS A 33 5.21 12.42 10.33
C HIS A 33 5.97 12.71 9.04
N ARG A 34 7.29 12.87 9.13
CA ARG A 34 8.16 13.04 7.97
C ARG A 34 8.94 11.76 7.72
N GLU A 35 8.84 11.23 6.49
CA GLU A 35 9.57 10.05 6.05
C GLU A 35 9.97 10.18 4.57
N ASN A 36 11.23 9.95 4.23
CA ASN A 36 11.73 9.99 2.84
C ASN A 36 11.29 11.27 2.09
N HIS A 37 11.43 12.43 2.71
CA HIS A 37 11.00 13.74 2.18
C HIS A 37 9.50 13.88 1.91
N CYS A 38 8.68 12.93 2.34
CA CYS A 38 7.23 13.00 2.30
C CYS A 38 6.67 13.39 3.67
N LEU A 39 5.54 14.07 3.68
CA LEU A 39 4.81 14.48 4.87
C LEU A 39 3.51 13.68 4.98
N PHE A 40 3.26 13.13 6.16
CA PHE A 40 2.06 12.37 6.45
C PHE A 40 1.37 12.92 7.68
N LYS A 41 0.27 13.63 7.48
CA LYS A 41 -0.64 14.01 8.54
C LYS A 41 -1.47 12.79 8.91
N LEU A 42 -1.58 12.49 10.20
CA LEU A 42 -2.37 11.39 10.72
C LEU A 42 -2.73 11.61 12.18
N ASP A 43 -3.83 11.02 12.60
CA ASP A 43 -4.18 10.82 14.01
C ASP A 43 -3.74 9.41 14.42
N VAL A 44 -2.74 9.29 15.28
CA VAL A 44 -2.19 7.99 15.71
C VAL A 44 -3.16 7.17 16.55
N SER A 45 -4.28 7.75 17.01
CA SER A 45 -5.36 7.01 17.65
C SER A 45 -6.34 6.36 16.67
N LYS A 46 -6.34 6.80 15.40
CA LYS A 46 -7.26 6.32 14.36
C LYS A 46 -6.54 5.60 13.24
N ILE A 47 -5.31 6.01 12.95
CA ILE A 47 -4.53 5.55 11.81
C ILE A 47 -3.27 4.85 12.27
N MET A 48 -3.08 3.61 11.81
CA MET A 48 -1.89 2.84 12.11
C MET A 48 -0.69 3.31 11.27
N TRP A 49 0.43 3.59 11.94
CA TRP A 49 1.71 3.82 11.26
C TRP A 49 2.66 2.64 11.45
N SER A 50 3.15 2.04 10.36
CA SER A 50 4.10 0.93 10.40
C SER A 50 5.50 1.38 9.98
N LYS A 51 6.39 1.57 10.96
CA LYS A 51 7.83 1.86 10.72
C LYS A 51 8.52 0.77 9.89
N GLY A 52 8.13 -0.50 10.05
CA GLY A 52 8.73 -1.63 9.33
C GLY A 52 8.49 -1.65 7.81
N ASN A 53 7.68 -0.74 7.27
CA ASN A 53 7.41 -0.63 5.83
C ASN A 53 8.20 0.52 5.16
N THR A 54 9.00 1.29 5.89
CA THR A 54 9.75 2.46 5.36
C THR A 54 10.62 2.10 4.16
N THR A 55 11.39 1.02 4.26
CA THR A 55 12.26 0.55 3.17
C THR A 55 11.45 0.14 1.94
N GLU A 56 10.30 -0.49 2.15
CA GLU A 56 9.44 -0.95 1.07
C GLU A 56 8.76 0.23 0.35
N ARG A 57 8.26 1.22 1.09
CA ARG A 57 7.73 2.45 0.49
C ARG A 57 8.75 3.16 -0.40
N LYS A 58 10.00 3.27 0.07
CA LYS A 58 11.10 3.85 -0.72
C LYS A 58 11.43 2.99 -1.95
N ARG A 59 11.47 1.66 -1.79
CA ARG A 59 11.78 0.73 -2.89
C ARG A 59 10.75 0.83 -4.01
N ILE A 60 9.46 0.76 -3.68
CA ILE A 60 8.38 0.84 -4.67
C ILE A 60 8.44 2.17 -5.43
N ALA A 61 8.64 3.29 -4.72
CA ALA A 61 8.76 4.60 -5.38
C ALA A 61 9.95 4.66 -6.37
N GLY A 62 11.04 3.93 -6.09
CA GLY A 62 12.19 3.85 -6.98
C GLY A 62 12.05 2.86 -8.15
N LEU A 63 11.01 2.03 -8.17
CA LEU A 63 10.73 1.08 -9.25
C LEU A 63 9.74 1.63 -10.30
N VAL A 64 9.04 2.71 -9.97
CA VAL A 64 8.07 3.32 -10.88
C VAL A 64 8.80 4.08 -11.98
N GLU A 65 8.54 3.70 -13.22
CA GLU A 65 9.16 4.29 -14.39
C GLU A 65 8.43 5.56 -14.86
N LYS A 66 9.04 6.24 -15.81
CA LYS A 66 8.47 7.46 -16.36
C LYS A 66 7.16 7.18 -17.09
N ARG A 67 6.12 7.97 -16.78
CA ARG A 67 4.77 7.92 -17.38
C ARG A 67 3.97 6.65 -17.05
N GLU A 68 4.36 5.86 -16.07
CA GLU A 68 3.49 4.77 -15.60
C GLU A 68 2.18 5.30 -15.03
N THR A 69 1.12 4.53 -15.22
CA THR A 69 -0.14 4.63 -14.45
C THR A 69 -0.13 3.58 -13.35
N VAL A 70 -0.29 4.02 -12.12
CA VAL A 70 -0.29 3.15 -10.93
C VAL A 70 -1.69 3.08 -10.33
N VAL A 71 -2.11 1.89 -9.91
CA VAL A 71 -3.35 1.72 -9.13
C VAL A 71 -3.01 1.15 -7.77
N ASP A 72 -3.30 1.91 -6.70
CA ASP A 72 -3.08 1.50 -5.31
C ASP A 72 -4.42 1.11 -4.70
N PHE A 73 -4.64 -0.19 -4.48
CA PHE A 73 -5.91 -0.76 -4.04
C PHE A 73 -6.23 -0.50 -2.57
N PHE A 74 -5.22 -0.22 -1.77
CA PHE A 74 -5.33 -0.09 -0.32
C PHE A 74 -4.47 1.07 0.16
N ALA A 75 -4.79 2.27 -0.34
CA ALA A 75 -3.90 3.42 -0.25
C ALA A 75 -3.65 3.91 1.19
N GLY A 76 -4.60 3.64 2.12
CA GLY A 76 -4.53 4.18 3.45
C GLY A 76 -4.49 5.70 3.41
N ILE A 77 -3.52 6.28 4.09
CA ILE A 77 -3.28 7.74 4.07
C ILE A 77 -2.31 8.18 2.95
N GLY A 78 -2.08 7.29 1.95
CA GLY A 78 -1.14 7.51 0.85
C GLY A 78 0.23 6.86 1.07
N TYR A 79 0.29 5.74 1.81
CA TYR A 79 1.57 5.13 2.21
C TYR A 79 2.52 4.83 1.06
N PHE A 80 2.03 4.34 -0.07
CA PHE A 80 2.81 4.12 -1.29
C PHE A 80 2.60 5.25 -2.29
N SER A 81 1.37 5.70 -2.46
CA SER A 81 0.99 6.70 -3.46
C SER A 81 1.75 8.02 -3.30
N ILE A 82 1.89 8.54 -2.07
CA ILE A 82 2.61 9.79 -1.83
C ILE A 82 4.10 9.67 -2.20
N PRO A 83 4.88 8.67 -1.68
CA PRO A 83 6.27 8.52 -2.07
C PRO A 83 6.48 8.31 -3.58
N ILE A 84 5.60 7.58 -4.25
CA ILE A 84 5.65 7.41 -5.70
C ILE A 84 5.49 8.77 -6.39
N ALA A 85 4.46 9.53 -6.02
CA ALA A 85 4.19 10.82 -6.65
C ALA A 85 5.30 11.85 -6.44
N VAL A 86 5.95 11.83 -5.26
CA VAL A 86 7.05 12.74 -4.91
C VAL A 86 8.36 12.34 -5.60
N HIS A 87 8.68 11.04 -5.67
CA HIS A 87 10.01 10.57 -6.06
C HIS A 87 10.10 9.99 -7.47
N SER A 88 8.98 9.85 -8.19
CA SER A 88 8.99 9.33 -9.55
C SER A 88 8.37 10.28 -10.56
N MET A 89 8.56 9.97 -11.83
CA MET A 89 7.93 10.66 -12.96
C MET A 89 6.64 9.94 -13.39
N VAL A 90 5.90 9.40 -12.41
CA VAL A 90 4.60 8.77 -12.64
C VAL A 90 3.63 9.73 -13.32
N ASP A 91 2.83 9.23 -14.25
CA ASP A 91 1.79 10.03 -14.92
C ASP A 91 0.55 10.16 -14.05
N LYS A 92 0.01 9.03 -13.59
CA LYS A 92 -1.21 8.99 -12.79
C LYS A 92 -1.17 7.90 -11.72
N ILE A 93 -1.75 8.21 -10.56
CA ILE A 93 -1.97 7.24 -9.48
C ILE A 93 -3.46 7.28 -9.11
N TYR A 94 -4.13 6.14 -9.21
CA TYR A 94 -5.47 5.94 -8.65
C TYR A 94 -5.29 5.33 -7.26
N SER A 95 -5.63 6.08 -6.22
CA SER A 95 -5.45 5.68 -4.82
C SER A 95 -6.79 5.39 -4.18
N ILE A 96 -7.09 4.10 -3.96
CA ILE A 96 -8.40 3.64 -3.50
C ILE A 96 -8.32 3.31 -2.02
N GLU A 97 -9.24 3.88 -1.23
CA GLU A 97 -9.30 3.64 0.21
C GLU A 97 -10.76 3.53 0.68
N ILE A 98 -11.06 2.47 1.43
CA ILE A 98 -12.41 2.17 1.93
C ILE A 98 -12.70 2.77 3.31
N ASN A 99 -11.66 3.03 4.10
CA ASN A 99 -11.82 3.64 5.41
C ASN A 99 -11.98 5.16 5.26
N PRO A 100 -13.13 5.77 5.63
CA PRO A 100 -13.37 7.20 5.43
C PRO A 100 -12.34 8.07 6.14
N THR A 101 -11.93 7.70 7.35
CA THR A 101 -10.91 8.45 8.11
C THR A 101 -9.55 8.42 7.41
N ALA A 102 -9.14 7.27 6.88
CA ALA A 102 -7.90 7.15 6.13
C ALA A 102 -7.97 7.91 4.80
N TYR A 103 -9.12 7.86 4.13
CA TYR A 103 -9.36 8.62 2.90
C TYR A 103 -9.27 10.14 3.11
N ASP A 104 -9.84 10.66 4.21
CA ASP A 104 -9.73 12.08 4.55
C ASP A 104 -8.28 12.51 4.76
N TYR A 105 -7.47 11.68 5.45
CA TYR A 105 -6.03 11.93 5.58
C TYR A 105 -5.29 11.75 4.25
N LEU A 106 -5.69 10.82 3.39
CA LEU A 106 -5.12 10.69 2.04
C LEU A 106 -5.27 12.00 1.26
N CYS A 107 -6.47 12.58 1.23
CA CYS A 107 -6.74 13.84 0.55
C CYS A 107 -5.90 15.00 1.13
N GLN A 108 -5.82 15.11 2.46
CA GLN A 108 -4.98 16.10 3.12
C GLN A 108 -3.49 15.92 2.80
N ASN A 109 -3.00 14.68 2.77
CA ASN A 109 -1.62 14.36 2.48
C ASN A 109 -1.25 14.61 1.01
N ILE A 110 -2.17 14.40 0.07
CA ILE A 110 -2.01 14.76 -1.34
C ILE A 110 -1.73 16.27 -1.46
N THR A 111 -2.54 17.09 -0.79
CA THR A 111 -2.36 18.55 -0.78
C THR A 111 -1.08 18.95 -0.05
N LEU A 112 -0.79 18.34 1.10
CA LEU A 112 0.38 18.63 1.94
C LEU A 112 1.72 18.39 1.23
N ASN A 113 1.75 17.45 0.26
CA ASN A 113 2.94 17.11 -0.51
C ASN A 113 2.93 17.72 -1.93
N ASP A 114 1.94 18.55 -2.27
CA ASP A 114 1.79 19.19 -3.59
C ASP A 114 1.78 18.18 -4.76
N VAL A 115 1.06 17.08 -4.60
CA VAL A 115 0.98 16.00 -5.61
C VAL A 115 -0.43 15.79 -6.18
N SER A 116 -1.31 16.77 -6.04
CA SER A 116 -2.71 16.72 -6.50
C SER A 116 -2.83 16.51 -8.01
N GLY A 117 -1.86 16.94 -8.81
CA GLY A 117 -1.82 16.72 -10.25
C GLY A 117 -1.60 15.24 -10.64
N LYS A 118 -0.94 14.47 -9.79
CA LYS A 118 -0.56 13.07 -10.06
C LYS A 118 -1.50 12.05 -9.43
N ILE A 119 -2.08 12.33 -8.26
CA ILE A 119 -2.89 11.37 -7.50
C ILE A 119 -4.37 11.70 -7.63
N LYS A 120 -5.17 10.69 -8.01
CA LYS A 120 -6.63 10.71 -7.97
C LYS A 120 -7.10 9.82 -6.82
N PRO A 121 -7.51 10.38 -5.67
CA PRO A 121 -8.07 9.60 -4.58
C PRO A 121 -9.49 9.13 -4.93
N LEU A 122 -9.82 7.89 -4.55
CA LEU A 122 -11.13 7.27 -4.76
C LEU A 122 -11.59 6.66 -3.43
N TYR A 123 -12.75 7.11 -2.93
CA TYR A 123 -13.34 6.59 -1.70
C TYR A 123 -14.25 5.41 -1.98
N GLY A 124 -13.89 4.24 -1.49
CA GLY A 124 -14.71 3.04 -1.59
C GLY A 124 -13.92 1.75 -1.79
N ASN A 125 -14.64 0.72 -2.27
CA ASN A 125 -14.09 -0.61 -2.49
C ASN A 125 -13.36 -0.70 -3.83
N CYS A 126 -12.11 -1.19 -3.82
CA CYS A 126 -11.34 -1.37 -5.05
C CYS A 126 -11.99 -2.33 -6.06
N ARG A 127 -12.84 -3.26 -5.62
CA ARG A 127 -13.61 -4.12 -6.55
C ARG A 127 -14.56 -3.34 -7.46
N GLU A 128 -15.02 -2.18 -7.00
CA GLU A 128 -16.00 -1.36 -7.71
C GLU A 128 -15.34 -0.15 -8.41
N LEU A 129 -14.23 0.32 -7.84
CA LEU A 129 -13.62 1.59 -8.24
C LEU A 129 -12.32 1.45 -9.01
N ALA A 130 -11.68 0.27 -9.00
CA ALA A 130 -10.45 0.08 -9.74
C ALA A 130 -10.71 0.24 -11.25
N PRO A 131 -10.00 1.15 -11.92
CA PRO A 131 -10.12 1.29 -13.36
C PRO A 131 -9.55 0.05 -14.05
N GLU A 132 -10.21 -0.42 -15.10
CA GLU A 132 -9.80 -1.59 -15.86
C GLU A 132 -8.90 -1.18 -17.06
N GLY A 133 -7.91 -2.00 -17.37
CA GLY A 133 -7.07 -1.88 -18.57
C GLY A 133 -6.16 -0.65 -18.63
N VAL A 134 -5.84 -0.01 -17.47
CA VAL A 134 -5.07 1.24 -17.47
C VAL A 134 -3.74 1.15 -16.72
N ALA A 135 -3.55 0.14 -15.88
CA ALA A 135 -2.42 0.08 -14.97
C ALA A 135 -1.17 -0.54 -15.61
N ASP A 136 -0.06 0.18 -15.53
CA ASP A 136 1.27 -0.39 -15.71
C ASP A 136 1.71 -1.12 -14.43
N ARG A 137 1.15 -0.69 -13.27
CA ARG A 137 1.51 -1.20 -11.96
C ARG A 137 0.33 -1.20 -11.01
N VAL A 138 0.12 -2.31 -10.31
CA VAL A 138 -0.90 -2.44 -9.26
C VAL A 138 -0.23 -2.72 -7.91
N LEU A 139 -0.61 -1.93 -6.90
CA LEU A 139 -0.14 -2.11 -5.53
C LEU A 139 -1.23 -2.76 -4.69
N MET A 140 -0.89 -3.89 -4.08
CA MET A 140 -1.78 -4.65 -3.21
C MET A 140 -1.21 -4.68 -1.79
N GLY A 141 -1.08 -3.50 -1.16
CA GLY A 141 -0.40 -3.27 0.13
C GLY A 141 -1.11 -3.77 1.38
N TYR A 142 -2.24 -4.42 1.25
CA TYR A 142 -2.98 -5.06 2.34
C TYR A 142 -2.39 -6.46 2.63
N ILE A 143 -2.30 -6.84 3.91
CA ILE A 143 -1.67 -8.11 4.34
C ILE A 143 -2.66 -9.13 4.90
N GLY A 144 -3.95 -8.86 4.80
CA GLY A 144 -5.02 -9.78 5.20
C GLY A 144 -5.37 -10.77 4.09
N ASN A 145 -6.59 -10.66 3.58
CA ASN A 145 -7.10 -11.50 2.50
C ASN A 145 -6.81 -10.92 1.10
N THR A 146 -5.62 -10.41 0.87
CA THR A 146 -5.17 -9.73 -0.35
C THR A 146 -5.40 -10.57 -1.60
N HIS A 147 -5.25 -11.89 -1.50
CA HIS A 147 -5.43 -12.83 -2.63
C HIS A 147 -6.84 -12.81 -3.23
N HIS A 148 -7.85 -12.40 -2.48
CA HIS A 148 -9.20 -12.26 -3.02
C HIS A 148 -9.37 -11.10 -4.00
N TYR A 149 -8.37 -10.25 -4.16
CA TYR A 149 -8.39 -9.09 -5.06
C TYR A 149 -7.46 -9.25 -6.27
N LEU A 150 -6.85 -10.43 -6.45
CA LEU A 150 -5.97 -10.69 -7.59
C LEU A 150 -6.72 -10.62 -8.92
N ASP A 151 -7.97 -11.10 -8.95
CA ASP A 151 -8.86 -10.99 -10.11
C ASP A 151 -9.08 -9.53 -10.55
N VAL A 152 -9.26 -8.64 -9.58
CA VAL A 152 -9.42 -7.19 -9.84
C VAL A 152 -8.09 -6.58 -10.31
N ALA A 153 -6.97 -7.01 -9.71
CA ALA A 153 -5.65 -6.54 -10.11
C ALA A 153 -5.32 -6.90 -11.56
N LEU A 154 -5.65 -8.12 -11.98
CA LEU A 154 -5.47 -8.57 -13.37
C LEU A 154 -6.31 -7.77 -14.36
N LYS A 155 -7.55 -7.42 -14.01
CA LYS A 155 -8.41 -6.57 -14.84
C LYS A 155 -7.91 -5.14 -14.94
N ALA A 156 -7.26 -4.62 -13.88
CA ALA A 156 -6.72 -3.26 -13.87
C ALA A 156 -5.49 -3.11 -14.77
N LEU A 157 -4.71 -4.19 -14.99
CA LEU A 157 -3.53 -4.16 -15.85
C LEU A 157 -3.90 -3.87 -17.32
N LYS A 158 -3.02 -3.18 -18.02
CA LYS A 158 -3.06 -3.00 -19.47
C LYS A 158 -3.00 -4.35 -20.19
N ASP A 159 -3.44 -4.39 -21.42
CA ASP A 159 -3.39 -5.62 -22.24
C ASP A 159 -1.94 -6.03 -22.57
N GLU A 160 -1.03 -5.07 -22.71
CA GLU A 160 0.39 -5.29 -22.91
C GLU A 160 1.10 -5.88 -21.67
N GLY A 161 0.38 -5.94 -20.55
CA GLY A 161 0.86 -6.41 -19.28
C GLY A 161 1.26 -5.30 -18.31
N GLY A 162 1.67 -5.72 -17.11
CA GLY A 162 2.13 -4.83 -16.06
C GLY A 162 2.58 -5.56 -14.81
N VAL A 163 3.00 -4.82 -13.80
CA VAL A 163 3.56 -5.36 -12.58
C VAL A 163 2.52 -5.36 -11.46
N ILE A 164 2.36 -6.48 -10.77
CA ILE A 164 1.62 -6.55 -9.51
C ILE A 164 2.60 -6.68 -8.35
N HIS A 165 2.48 -5.79 -7.35
CA HIS A 165 3.16 -5.90 -6.06
C HIS A 165 2.21 -6.53 -5.06
N TYR A 166 2.30 -7.83 -4.92
CA TYR A 166 1.40 -8.62 -4.07
C TYR A 166 1.98 -8.82 -2.68
N HIS A 167 1.36 -8.20 -1.67
CA HIS A 167 1.75 -8.36 -0.27
C HIS A 167 0.87 -9.40 0.45
N GLU A 168 1.51 -10.20 1.30
CA GLU A 168 0.83 -11.21 2.10
C GLU A 168 1.52 -11.42 3.45
N SER A 169 0.73 -11.72 4.50
CA SER A 169 1.25 -12.31 5.73
C SER A 169 1.18 -13.82 5.63
N VAL A 170 2.32 -14.50 5.84
CA VAL A 170 2.46 -15.92 5.55
C VAL A 170 3.27 -16.63 6.64
N PRO A 171 2.86 -17.84 7.11
CA PRO A 171 3.69 -18.67 7.96
C PRO A 171 5.03 -19.01 7.31
N ASP A 172 6.09 -19.11 8.09
CA ASP A 172 7.47 -19.33 7.62
C ASP A 172 7.60 -20.48 6.62
N LYS A 173 6.96 -21.61 6.91
CA LYS A 173 6.99 -22.81 6.03
C LYS A 173 6.44 -22.60 4.61
N PHE A 174 5.63 -21.55 4.40
CA PHE A 174 5.03 -21.23 3.10
C PHE A 174 5.56 -19.93 2.48
N LYS A 175 6.51 -19.30 3.10
CA LYS A 175 7.02 -17.93 2.89
C LYS A 175 6.88 -17.38 1.47
N PHE A 176 7.47 -18.02 0.47
CA PHE A 176 7.33 -17.58 -0.93
C PHE A 176 6.56 -18.57 -1.79
N ILE A 177 6.31 -19.78 -1.28
CA ILE A 177 5.58 -20.82 -2.03
C ILE A 177 4.12 -20.39 -2.19
N ARG A 178 3.44 -20.09 -1.09
CA ARG A 178 2.01 -19.73 -1.11
C ARG A 178 1.72 -18.43 -1.87
N PRO A 179 2.46 -17.31 -1.65
CA PRO A 179 2.21 -16.08 -2.40
C PRO A 179 2.42 -16.23 -3.90
N VAL A 180 3.49 -16.91 -4.31
CA VAL A 180 3.78 -17.18 -5.75
C VAL A 180 2.69 -18.04 -6.37
N ASN A 181 2.27 -19.12 -5.70
CA ASN A 181 1.21 -20.00 -6.22
C ASN A 181 -0.09 -19.24 -6.39
N ARG A 182 -0.49 -18.41 -5.41
CA ARG A 182 -1.70 -17.59 -5.48
C ARG A 182 -1.70 -16.63 -6.67
N VAL A 183 -0.57 -15.98 -6.93
CA VAL A 183 -0.44 -15.11 -8.10
C VAL A 183 -0.56 -15.91 -9.39
N LYS A 184 0.15 -17.05 -9.51
CA LYS A 184 0.11 -17.91 -10.70
C LYS A 184 -1.26 -18.55 -10.93
N GLU A 185 -1.94 -19.00 -9.86
CA GLU A 185 -3.28 -19.59 -9.94
C GLU A 185 -4.32 -18.55 -10.39
N ALA A 186 -4.26 -17.32 -9.83
CA ALA A 186 -5.15 -16.25 -10.24
C ALA A 186 -4.91 -15.80 -11.69
N ALA A 187 -3.65 -15.80 -12.14
CA ALA A 187 -3.25 -15.42 -13.48
C ALA A 187 -3.18 -16.64 -14.45
N ASN A 188 -4.00 -17.67 -14.22
CA ASN A 188 -4.08 -18.82 -15.13
C ASN A 188 -4.53 -18.36 -16.52
N GLY A 189 -3.80 -18.73 -17.58
CA GLY A 189 -4.01 -18.25 -18.95
C GLY A 189 -3.30 -16.90 -19.25
N PHE A 190 -2.38 -16.49 -18.38
CA PHE A 190 -1.50 -15.34 -18.58
C PHE A 190 -0.04 -15.79 -18.51
N GLU A 191 0.84 -15.07 -19.17
CA GLU A 191 2.29 -15.18 -18.95
C GLU A 191 2.64 -14.52 -17.62
N VAL A 192 3.38 -15.22 -16.73
CA VAL A 192 3.71 -14.73 -15.38
C VAL A 192 5.19 -14.89 -15.09
N ASP A 193 5.90 -13.78 -14.96
CA ASP A 193 7.29 -13.70 -14.52
C ASP A 193 7.40 -13.18 -13.10
N ILE A 194 8.01 -13.95 -12.20
CA ILE A 194 8.28 -13.51 -10.85
C ILE A 194 9.57 -12.69 -10.80
N LEU A 195 9.43 -11.38 -10.78
CA LEU A 195 10.56 -10.44 -10.83
C LEU A 195 11.34 -10.39 -9.51
N ASN A 196 10.62 -10.48 -8.37
CA ASN A 196 11.24 -10.37 -7.07
C ASN A 196 10.39 -11.03 -5.97
N LYS A 197 11.08 -11.48 -4.92
CA LYS A 197 10.47 -12.02 -3.69
C LYS A 197 11.25 -11.51 -2.49
N ARG A 198 10.60 -10.85 -1.54
CA ARG A 198 11.31 -10.38 -0.35
C ARG A 198 10.47 -10.41 0.92
N ILE A 199 11.15 -10.53 2.03
CA ILE A 199 10.59 -10.36 3.36
C ILE A 199 10.64 -8.87 3.69
N ILE A 200 9.49 -8.31 4.05
CA ILE A 200 9.37 -6.93 4.49
C ILE A 200 9.71 -6.84 5.98
N LYS A 201 9.08 -7.70 6.78
CA LYS A 201 9.31 -7.79 8.23
C LYS A 201 8.74 -9.07 8.81
N LYS A 202 9.17 -9.40 10.03
CA LYS A 202 8.47 -10.37 10.87
C LYS A 202 7.17 -9.74 11.37
N TYR A 203 6.04 -10.39 11.09
CA TYR A 203 4.72 -9.89 11.45
C TYR A 203 4.33 -10.34 12.87
N SER A 204 4.56 -11.63 13.17
CA SER A 204 4.40 -12.23 14.47
C SER A 204 5.35 -13.44 14.58
N PRO A 205 5.48 -14.14 15.73
CA PRO A 205 6.25 -15.37 15.81
C PRO A 205 5.85 -16.37 14.72
N GLY A 206 6.82 -16.79 13.89
CA GLY A 206 6.61 -17.73 12.78
C GLY A 206 5.81 -17.21 11.59
N VAL A 207 5.44 -15.90 11.53
CA VAL A 207 4.70 -15.28 10.42
C VAL A 207 5.47 -14.09 9.89
N TYR A 208 5.59 -14.01 8.56
CA TYR A 208 6.29 -12.94 7.87
C TYR A 208 5.35 -12.16 6.95
N HIS A 209 5.57 -10.85 6.88
CA HIS A 209 5.05 -10.02 5.81
C HIS A 209 6.01 -10.12 4.64
N VAL A 210 5.53 -10.62 3.52
CA VAL A 210 6.30 -10.79 2.30
C VAL A 210 5.65 -10.02 1.15
N VAL A 211 6.45 -9.73 0.13
CA VAL A 211 5.98 -9.22 -1.16
C VAL A 211 6.50 -10.08 -2.28
N VAL A 212 5.68 -10.29 -3.29
CA VAL A 212 6.01 -10.86 -4.58
C VAL A 212 5.74 -9.79 -5.64
N ASP A 213 6.77 -9.44 -6.40
CA ASP A 213 6.63 -8.60 -7.57
C ASP A 213 6.52 -9.52 -8.80
N ALA A 214 5.42 -9.45 -9.51
CA ALA A 214 5.16 -10.28 -10.67
C ALA A 214 4.81 -9.40 -11.88
N TRP A 215 5.49 -9.63 -13.00
CA TRP A 215 5.08 -9.16 -14.31
C TRP A 215 4.03 -10.12 -14.86
N ILE A 216 2.93 -9.59 -15.36
CA ILE A 216 1.82 -10.38 -15.88
C ILE A 216 1.36 -9.78 -17.19
N ARG A 217 1.23 -10.62 -18.24
CA ARG A 217 0.77 -10.24 -19.56
C ARG A 217 -0.31 -11.20 -20.04
N LYS A 218 -1.35 -10.70 -20.69
CA LYS A 218 -2.32 -11.53 -21.41
C LYS A 218 -1.63 -12.20 -22.59
N GLU A 219 -1.89 -13.50 -22.82
CA GLU A 219 -1.45 -14.22 -24.01
C GLU A 219 -2.21 -13.78 -25.26
#